data_45b4766009b51ef44bc2499623f7219b
#
_entry.id   45b4766009b51ef44bc2499623f7219b
#
_cell.length_a   1.000
_cell.length_b   1.000
_cell.length_c   1.000
_cell.angle_alpha   90.00
_cell.angle_beta   90.00
_cell.angle_gamma   90.00
#
_symmetry.space_group_name_H-M   'P 1'
#
loop_
_entity.id
_entity.type
_entity.pdbx_description
1 polymer ?
#
loop_
_entity_poly.entity_id
_entity_poly.type
_entity_poly.pdbx_seq_one_letter_code
_entity_poly.pdbx_strand_id
1 'polypeptide(L)'
;MTLLVTGATGHVGGEIVRQAMKRDMPVIAVARDAVGEAEAQAFPSVKWLQCDLADTDAVMALTARNPIDACIHAAAISNEAYARPDPRGAIATNVGATANLLEAARLASWRRFVLISTGSVFSLNSDTTRPILEDQAPGVANVYSTTKLCAELLTSMYRTEYGLSASTVRISWVFGPPIISDQPMRGPIPSYLLRALQSIAIREGGAEFAASFTYVADAAGGLLAAATAPELRHPIYHLGHGVNFTAGQAAAAVRSAVPGAVIELTGGTEPWTRYTSLRGPLAGDRLRADTGYNPTHTLEAGVRAYADWMRAHPELWRAGETPG
;
A
#
# COMPACT_ATOMS: atom_id res chain seq x y z
N MET A 1 15.44 -4.52 17.27
CA MET A 1 14.40 -3.52 16.97
C MET A 1 13.11 -4.26 16.72
N THR A 2 12.12 -4.09 17.60
CA THR A 2 10.79 -4.69 17.44
C THR A 2 9.91 -3.79 16.58
N LEU A 3 9.40 -4.33 15.47
CA LEU A 3 8.58 -3.61 14.51
C LEU A 3 7.09 -3.89 14.76
N LEU A 4 6.31 -2.85 15.01
CA LEU A 4 4.85 -2.92 14.95
C LEU A 4 4.39 -2.73 13.50
N VAL A 5 3.62 -3.65 12.96
CA VAL A 5 2.95 -3.53 11.66
C VAL A 5 1.45 -3.55 11.89
N THR A 6 0.77 -2.48 11.59
CA THR A 6 -0.71 -2.44 11.62
C THR A 6 -1.29 -2.74 10.25
N GLY A 7 -2.53 -3.22 10.20
CA GLY A 7 -3.10 -3.69 8.92
C GLY A 7 -2.31 -4.85 8.33
N ALA A 8 -1.75 -5.68 9.20
CA ALA A 8 -0.81 -6.75 8.86
C ALA A 8 -1.42 -7.86 8.00
N THR A 9 -2.74 -8.03 8.02
CA THR A 9 -3.48 -8.94 7.13
C THR A 9 -3.82 -8.32 5.77
N GLY A 10 -3.49 -7.04 5.57
CA GLY A 10 -3.74 -6.33 4.32
C GLY A 10 -2.65 -6.56 3.26
N HIS A 11 -2.91 -6.11 2.03
CA HIS A 11 -2.03 -6.27 0.87
C HIS A 11 -0.56 -5.85 1.15
N VAL A 12 -0.36 -4.60 1.54
CA VAL A 12 1.00 -4.08 1.81
C VAL A 12 1.50 -4.51 3.18
N GLY A 13 0.63 -4.52 4.19
CA GLY A 13 1.00 -4.91 5.56
C GLY A 13 1.48 -6.36 5.64
N GLY A 14 0.80 -7.30 4.99
CA GLY A 14 1.21 -8.70 4.92
C GLY A 14 2.57 -8.89 4.26
N GLU A 15 2.84 -8.16 3.19
CA GLU A 15 4.15 -8.22 2.52
C GLU A 15 5.27 -7.62 3.39
N ILE A 16 4.97 -6.55 4.16
CA ILE A 16 5.91 -6.00 5.14
C ILE A 16 6.26 -7.05 6.20
N VAL A 17 5.25 -7.72 6.77
CA VAL A 17 5.45 -8.80 7.74
C VAL A 17 6.33 -9.90 7.15
N ARG A 18 6.01 -10.37 5.94
CA ARG A 18 6.76 -11.42 5.24
C ARG A 18 8.23 -11.04 5.01
N GLN A 19 8.50 -9.80 4.61
CA GLN A 19 9.88 -9.33 4.39
C GLN A 19 10.63 -9.05 5.69
N ALA A 20 9.95 -8.56 6.72
CA ALA A 20 10.56 -8.36 8.04
C ALA A 20 11.02 -9.70 8.65
N MET A 21 10.18 -10.74 8.54
CA MET A 21 10.55 -12.09 8.96
C MET A 21 11.78 -12.63 8.22
N LYS A 22 11.85 -12.45 6.90
CA LYS A 22 13.01 -12.87 6.09
C LYS A 22 14.32 -12.17 6.49
N ARG A 23 14.22 -11.09 7.27
CA ARG A 23 15.35 -10.33 7.82
C ARG A 23 15.54 -10.59 9.31
N ASP A 24 14.89 -11.62 9.86
CA ASP A 24 14.93 -12.00 11.27
C ASP A 24 14.56 -10.85 12.22
N MET A 25 13.66 -9.96 11.76
CA MET A 25 13.18 -8.84 12.57
C MET A 25 12.04 -9.33 13.47
N PRO A 26 12.07 -9.03 14.78
CA PRO A 26 10.93 -9.24 15.66
C PRO A 26 9.73 -8.38 15.22
N VAL A 27 8.59 -9.03 14.92
CA VAL A 27 7.38 -8.36 14.44
C VAL A 27 6.22 -8.57 15.42
N ILE A 28 5.55 -7.47 15.73
CA ILE A 28 4.21 -7.45 16.32
C ILE A 28 3.26 -7.03 15.20
N ALA A 29 2.39 -7.94 14.80
CA ALA A 29 1.43 -7.74 13.73
C ALA A 29 0.03 -7.48 14.31
N VAL A 30 -0.57 -6.36 13.95
CA VAL A 30 -1.91 -5.99 14.42
C VAL A 30 -2.93 -6.08 13.28
N ALA A 31 -3.98 -6.84 13.54
CA ALA A 31 -5.18 -6.92 12.71
C ALA A 31 -6.41 -6.50 13.52
N ARG A 32 -7.44 -5.98 12.84
CA ARG A 32 -8.72 -5.64 13.49
C ARG A 32 -9.50 -6.89 13.89
N ASP A 33 -9.52 -7.86 13.00
CA ASP A 33 -10.23 -9.12 13.20
C ASP A 33 -9.25 -10.22 13.65
N ALA A 34 -9.76 -11.28 14.23
CA ALA A 34 -8.93 -12.43 14.62
C ALA A 34 -8.24 -13.04 13.40
N VAL A 35 -6.95 -13.32 13.55
CA VAL A 35 -6.15 -13.93 12.49
C VAL A 35 -6.43 -15.43 12.45
N GLY A 36 -6.64 -15.98 11.26
CA GLY A 36 -6.88 -17.40 11.07
C GLY A 36 -5.65 -18.25 11.40
N GLU A 37 -5.88 -19.52 11.75
CA GLU A 37 -4.78 -20.46 12.08
C GLU A 37 -3.78 -20.60 10.92
N ALA A 38 -4.25 -20.69 9.69
CA ALA A 38 -3.39 -20.82 8.51
C ALA A 38 -2.44 -19.62 8.36
N GLU A 39 -2.92 -18.39 8.58
CA GLU A 39 -2.10 -17.20 8.52
C GLU A 39 -1.12 -17.12 9.70
N ALA A 40 -1.56 -17.47 10.90
CA ALA A 40 -0.68 -17.55 12.06
C ALA A 40 0.41 -18.62 11.89
N GLN A 41 0.08 -19.76 11.29
CA GLN A 41 1.04 -20.83 10.98
C GLN A 41 2.02 -20.44 9.87
N ALA A 42 1.60 -19.68 8.89
CA ALA A 42 2.48 -19.16 7.83
C ALA A 42 3.56 -18.21 8.38
N PHE A 43 3.33 -17.61 9.54
CA PHE A 43 4.22 -16.64 10.18
C PHE A 43 4.47 -16.97 11.66
N PRO A 44 5.13 -18.08 11.99
CA PRO A 44 5.20 -18.63 13.36
C PRO A 44 6.03 -17.77 14.33
N SER A 45 6.93 -16.94 13.83
CA SER A 45 7.74 -16.01 14.66
C SER A 45 7.09 -14.65 14.87
N VAL A 46 5.91 -14.42 14.28
CA VAL A 46 5.19 -13.15 14.41
C VAL A 46 4.27 -13.20 15.62
N LYS A 47 4.32 -12.14 16.43
CA LYS A 47 3.34 -11.95 17.50
C LYS A 47 2.10 -11.27 16.93
N TRP A 48 1.05 -12.07 16.71
CA TRP A 48 -0.24 -11.55 16.24
C TRP A 48 -1.07 -11.00 17.39
N LEU A 49 -1.63 -9.81 17.22
CA LEU A 49 -2.52 -9.16 18.18
C LEU A 49 -3.77 -8.66 17.46
N GLN A 50 -4.92 -8.86 18.08
CA GLN A 50 -6.17 -8.26 17.64
C GLN A 50 -6.37 -6.92 18.34
N CYS A 51 -6.64 -5.85 17.57
CA CYS A 51 -6.93 -4.52 18.12
C CYS A 51 -7.71 -3.68 17.11
N ASP A 52 -8.80 -3.08 17.55
CA ASP A 52 -9.38 -1.95 16.84
C ASP A 52 -8.56 -0.70 17.17
N LEU A 53 -7.86 -0.19 16.18
CA LEU A 53 -6.99 0.97 16.37
C LEU A 53 -7.76 2.30 16.54
N ALA A 54 -9.06 2.32 16.26
CA ALA A 54 -9.92 3.46 16.57
C ALA A 54 -10.29 3.54 18.06
N ASP A 55 -10.11 2.46 18.81
CA ASP A 55 -10.28 2.42 20.27
C ASP A 55 -8.98 2.87 20.96
N THR A 56 -9.03 4.04 21.59
CA THR A 56 -7.88 4.65 22.25
C THR A 56 -7.37 3.79 23.40
N ASP A 57 -8.26 3.27 24.24
CA ASP A 57 -7.88 2.49 25.43
C ASP A 57 -7.25 1.17 25.02
N ALA A 58 -7.78 0.52 23.97
CA ALA A 58 -7.22 -0.71 23.41
C ALA A 58 -5.80 -0.48 22.87
N VAL A 59 -5.56 0.62 22.14
CA VAL A 59 -4.23 0.98 21.62
C VAL A 59 -3.26 1.25 22.76
N MET A 60 -3.65 2.03 23.76
CA MET A 60 -2.78 2.33 24.92
C MET A 60 -2.45 1.07 25.71
N ALA A 61 -3.41 0.18 25.95
CA ALA A 61 -3.19 -1.09 26.62
C ALA A 61 -2.27 -2.03 25.83
N LEU A 62 -2.45 -2.09 24.49
CA LEU A 62 -1.60 -2.88 23.61
C LEU A 62 -0.14 -2.41 23.68
N THR A 63 0.08 -1.10 23.52
CA THR A 63 1.42 -0.52 23.45
C THR A 63 2.15 -0.55 24.80
N ALA A 64 1.43 -0.39 25.92
CA ALA A 64 2.01 -0.50 27.24
C ALA A 64 2.51 -1.93 27.59
N ARG A 65 1.92 -2.97 26.99
CA ARG A 65 2.26 -4.38 27.24
C ARG A 65 3.30 -4.95 26.28
N ASN A 66 3.69 -4.20 25.28
CA ASN A 66 4.56 -4.68 24.22
C ASN A 66 5.71 -3.70 23.98
N PRO A 67 6.98 -4.16 24.01
CA PRO A 67 8.11 -3.33 23.66
C PRO A 67 8.11 -3.10 22.15
N ILE A 68 7.87 -1.86 21.73
CA ILE A 68 7.82 -1.45 20.32
C ILE A 68 8.89 -0.38 20.11
N ASP A 69 9.77 -0.61 19.15
CA ASP A 69 10.79 0.37 18.78
C ASP A 69 10.38 1.23 17.58
N ALA A 70 9.66 0.61 16.62
CA ALA A 70 9.24 1.29 15.39
C ALA A 70 7.86 0.80 14.96
N CYS A 71 7.13 1.65 14.25
CA CYS A 71 5.82 1.32 13.68
C CYS A 71 5.78 1.63 12.18
N ILE A 72 5.24 0.69 11.39
CA ILE A 72 4.72 0.96 10.05
C ILE A 72 3.20 0.87 10.12
N HIS A 73 2.54 2.02 9.98
CA HIS A 73 1.09 2.11 10.04
C HIS A 73 0.48 1.92 8.66
N ALA A 74 0.06 0.66 8.36
CA ALA A 74 -0.55 0.27 7.10
C ALA A 74 -2.08 0.05 7.21
N ALA A 75 -2.64 0.05 8.42
CA ALA A 75 -4.09 -0.07 8.61
C ALA A 75 -4.80 1.17 8.04
N ALA A 76 -5.72 0.96 7.14
CA ALA A 76 -6.54 2.02 6.55
C ALA A 76 -7.76 1.46 5.82
N ILE A 77 -8.80 2.27 5.68
CA ILE A 77 -9.76 2.16 4.58
C ILE A 77 -9.02 2.66 3.33
N SER A 78 -8.66 1.78 2.40
CA SER A 78 -7.52 1.92 1.50
C SER A 78 -7.81 2.54 0.13
N ASN A 79 -9.07 2.85 -0.18
CA ASN A 79 -9.46 3.53 -1.43
C ASN A 79 -10.84 4.16 -1.34
N GLU A 80 -11.21 4.98 -2.34
CA GLU A 80 -12.48 5.70 -2.37
C GLU A 80 -13.70 4.77 -2.47
N ALA A 81 -13.58 3.65 -3.15
CA ALA A 81 -14.70 2.70 -3.26
C ALA A 81 -15.16 2.17 -1.89
N TYR A 82 -14.23 2.06 -0.95
CA TYR A 82 -14.53 1.64 0.43
C TYR A 82 -14.79 2.81 1.38
N ALA A 83 -14.16 3.97 1.16
CA ALA A 83 -14.31 5.12 2.04
C ALA A 83 -15.63 5.90 1.81
N ARG A 84 -16.06 6.02 0.56
CA ARG A 84 -17.25 6.78 0.19
C ARG A 84 -18.56 6.28 0.81
N PRO A 85 -18.82 4.96 0.91
CA PRO A 85 -20.05 4.46 1.53
C PRO A 85 -20.14 4.73 3.04
N ASP A 86 -19.00 4.83 3.74
CA ASP A 86 -18.93 5.12 5.18
C ASP A 86 -17.83 6.14 5.50
N PRO A 87 -18.11 7.44 5.30
CA PRO A 87 -17.13 8.49 5.60
C PRO A 87 -16.74 8.57 7.07
N ARG A 88 -17.66 8.26 7.99
CA ARG A 88 -17.39 8.27 9.45
C ARG A 88 -16.42 7.16 9.83
N GLY A 89 -16.64 5.95 9.35
CA GLY A 89 -15.73 4.83 9.54
C GLY A 89 -14.36 5.10 8.92
N ALA A 90 -14.33 5.74 7.74
CA ALA A 90 -13.06 6.14 7.11
C ALA A 90 -12.30 7.17 7.96
N ILE A 91 -12.99 8.16 8.57
CA ILE A 91 -12.38 9.13 9.48
C ILE A 91 -11.86 8.42 10.75
N ALA A 92 -12.68 7.58 11.39
CA ALA A 92 -12.29 6.86 12.59
C ALA A 92 -11.04 5.98 12.34
N THR A 93 -11.05 5.23 11.22
CA THR A 93 -9.94 4.32 10.89
C THR A 93 -8.70 5.07 10.39
N ASN A 94 -8.83 6.03 9.46
CA ASN A 94 -7.66 6.63 8.83
C ASN A 94 -7.07 7.78 9.66
N VAL A 95 -7.92 8.53 10.38
CA VAL A 95 -7.49 9.69 11.17
C VAL A 95 -7.41 9.35 12.65
N GLY A 96 -8.46 8.78 13.23
CA GLY A 96 -8.52 8.43 14.65
C GLY A 96 -7.46 7.41 15.04
N ALA A 97 -7.36 6.30 14.31
CA ALA A 97 -6.33 5.29 14.58
C ALA A 97 -4.90 5.85 14.42
N THR A 98 -4.67 6.74 13.43
CA THR A 98 -3.37 7.41 13.29
C THR A 98 -3.07 8.29 14.50
N ALA A 99 -4.04 9.06 15.00
CA ALA A 99 -3.87 9.89 16.19
C ALA A 99 -3.54 9.05 17.44
N ASN A 100 -4.25 7.95 17.65
CA ASN A 100 -4.02 7.03 18.76
C ASN A 100 -2.60 6.43 18.74
N LEU A 101 -2.14 5.99 17.57
CA LEU A 101 -0.81 5.41 17.42
C LEU A 101 0.31 6.46 17.54
N LEU A 102 0.12 7.67 17.05
CA LEU A 102 1.07 8.77 17.22
C LEU A 102 1.23 9.15 18.69
N GLU A 103 0.13 9.22 19.45
CA GLU A 103 0.19 9.48 20.87
C GLU A 103 0.86 8.34 21.64
N ALA A 104 0.55 7.09 21.31
CA ALA A 104 1.25 5.93 21.88
C ALA A 104 2.75 5.96 21.58
N ALA A 105 3.12 6.32 20.35
CA ALA A 105 4.52 6.45 19.93
C ALA A 105 5.25 7.55 20.72
N ARG A 106 4.58 8.68 20.96
CA ARG A 106 5.12 9.79 21.75
C ARG A 106 5.34 9.38 23.21
N LEU A 107 4.34 8.79 23.85
CA LEU A 107 4.39 8.38 25.25
C LEU A 107 5.41 7.28 25.52
N ALA A 108 5.54 6.31 24.58
CA ALA A 108 6.51 5.23 24.68
C ALA A 108 7.87 5.54 24.02
N SER A 109 8.06 6.76 23.52
CA SER A 109 9.32 7.21 22.88
C SER A 109 9.79 6.28 21.77
N TRP A 110 8.89 5.88 20.85
CA TRP A 110 9.27 5.04 19.73
C TRP A 110 10.32 5.72 18.86
N ARG A 111 11.29 4.95 18.45
CA ARG A 111 12.41 5.43 17.60
C ARG A 111 11.95 5.86 16.21
N ARG A 112 10.85 5.27 15.70
CA ARG A 112 10.35 5.56 14.35
C ARG A 112 8.85 5.30 14.23
N PHE A 113 8.16 6.22 13.56
CA PHE A 113 6.79 6.04 13.10
C PHE A 113 6.72 6.32 11.60
N VAL A 114 6.25 5.36 10.80
CA VAL A 114 6.07 5.50 9.35
C VAL A 114 4.59 5.35 9.02
N LEU A 115 3.96 6.44 8.59
CA LEU A 115 2.61 6.43 8.04
C LEU A 115 2.66 6.04 6.57
N ILE A 116 1.91 5.02 6.16
CA ILE A 116 1.67 4.77 4.74
C ILE A 116 0.55 5.70 4.28
N SER A 117 0.86 6.58 3.33
CA SER A 117 -0.11 7.44 2.66
C SER A 117 -0.18 7.12 1.16
N THR A 118 -0.74 8.01 0.39
CA THR A 118 -1.17 7.74 -0.99
C THR A 118 -0.86 8.89 -1.93
N GLY A 119 -0.56 8.57 -3.20
CA GLY A 119 -0.55 9.57 -4.27
C GLY A 119 -1.93 10.21 -4.54
N SER A 120 -3.02 9.63 -4.00
CA SER A 120 -4.37 10.21 -4.17
C SER A 120 -4.54 11.55 -3.46
N VAL A 121 -3.62 11.97 -2.58
CA VAL A 121 -3.62 13.33 -2.03
C VAL A 121 -3.39 14.41 -3.10
N PHE A 122 -3.00 14.01 -4.30
CA PHE A 122 -2.87 14.87 -5.48
C PHE A 122 -4.01 14.69 -6.50
N SER A 123 -5.20 14.31 -6.04
CA SER A 123 -6.34 14.03 -6.93
C SER A 123 -6.84 15.24 -7.73
N LEU A 124 -6.47 16.45 -7.36
CA LEU A 124 -6.74 17.69 -8.12
C LEU A 124 -5.55 18.16 -8.98
N ASN A 125 -4.46 17.40 -9.05
CA ASN A 125 -3.34 17.74 -9.92
C ASN A 125 -3.73 17.48 -11.38
N SER A 126 -3.63 18.52 -12.22
CA SER A 126 -3.97 18.44 -13.63
C SER A 126 -2.79 18.03 -14.54
N ASP A 127 -1.55 18.17 -14.07
CA ASP A 127 -0.38 17.70 -14.82
C ASP A 127 -0.16 16.22 -14.56
N THR A 128 -0.40 15.41 -15.59
CA THR A 128 -0.25 13.96 -15.52
C THR A 128 1.10 13.45 -16.03
N THR A 129 1.96 14.36 -16.50
CA THR A 129 3.21 14.01 -17.19
C THR A 129 4.45 14.22 -16.35
N ARG A 130 4.46 15.29 -15.54
CA ARG A 130 5.61 15.63 -14.71
C ARG A 130 5.60 14.88 -13.38
N PRO A 131 6.77 14.46 -12.89
CA PRO A 131 6.87 13.89 -11.55
C PRO A 131 6.38 14.87 -10.49
N ILE A 132 5.55 14.39 -9.59
CA ILE A 132 5.10 15.12 -8.41
C ILE A 132 6.19 15.03 -7.36
N LEU A 133 6.66 16.17 -6.88
CA LEU A 133 7.64 16.27 -5.81
C LEU A 133 6.94 16.30 -4.44
N GLU A 134 7.67 15.91 -3.40
CA GLU A 134 7.13 15.83 -2.03
C GLU A 134 6.69 17.19 -1.46
N ASP A 135 7.29 18.29 -1.93
CA ASP A 135 6.96 19.66 -1.50
C ASP A 135 5.76 20.27 -2.23
N GLN A 136 5.24 19.60 -3.26
CA GLN A 136 4.05 20.09 -3.92
C GLN A 136 2.84 20.05 -2.98
N ALA A 137 2.07 21.11 -2.98
CA ALA A 137 0.87 21.21 -2.17
C ALA A 137 -0.15 20.15 -2.61
N PRO A 138 -0.66 19.32 -1.68
CA PRO A 138 -1.69 18.35 -1.99
C PRO A 138 -3.03 19.05 -2.31
N GLY A 139 -3.81 18.41 -3.18
CA GLY A 139 -5.18 18.82 -3.50
C GLY A 139 -6.08 17.60 -3.50
N VAL A 140 -7.02 17.52 -2.56
CA VAL A 140 -7.87 16.36 -2.33
C VAL A 140 -9.30 16.59 -2.82
N ALA A 141 -9.92 15.55 -3.39
CA ALA A 141 -11.25 15.65 -4.01
C ALA A 141 -12.27 14.63 -3.47
N ASN A 142 -11.88 13.71 -2.58
CA ASN A 142 -12.76 12.64 -2.13
C ASN A 142 -12.48 12.23 -0.67
N VAL A 143 -13.34 11.39 -0.10
CA VAL A 143 -13.27 10.96 1.32
C VAL A 143 -11.93 10.31 1.63
N TYR A 144 -11.51 9.35 0.81
CA TYR A 144 -10.25 8.63 1.04
C TYR A 144 -9.04 9.56 1.06
N SER A 145 -8.86 10.36 0.02
CA SER A 145 -7.72 11.27 -0.08
C SER A 145 -7.72 12.31 1.03
N THR A 146 -8.90 12.83 1.42
CA THR A 146 -9.05 13.77 2.53
C THR A 146 -8.62 13.15 3.85
N THR A 147 -9.10 11.94 4.19
CA THR A 147 -8.74 11.27 5.44
C THR A 147 -7.26 10.94 5.51
N LYS A 148 -6.63 10.56 4.37
CA LYS A 148 -5.19 10.31 4.32
C LYS A 148 -4.38 11.59 4.50
N LEU A 149 -4.81 12.70 3.89
CA LEU A 149 -4.16 14.01 4.10
C LEU A 149 -4.28 14.48 5.56
N CYS A 150 -5.43 14.30 6.21
CA CYS A 150 -5.56 14.58 7.65
C CYS A 150 -4.56 13.76 8.49
N ALA A 151 -4.38 12.49 8.19
CA ALA A 151 -3.39 11.64 8.86
C ALA A 151 -1.94 12.11 8.62
N GLU A 152 -1.61 12.59 7.41
CA GLU A 152 -0.30 13.20 7.12
C GLU A 152 -0.05 14.46 7.95
N LEU A 153 -1.06 15.33 8.04
CA LEU A 153 -0.97 16.57 8.83
C LEU A 153 -0.74 16.27 10.33
N LEU A 154 -1.45 15.27 10.88
CA LEU A 154 -1.22 14.81 12.26
C LEU A 154 0.21 14.28 12.42
N THR A 155 0.68 13.43 11.50
CA THR A 155 2.03 12.87 11.55
C THR A 155 3.10 13.96 11.51
N SER A 156 2.89 14.98 10.68
CA SER A 156 3.79 16.15 10.60
C SER A 156 3.76 16.99 11.87
N MET A 157 2.57 17.21 12.45
CA MET A 157 2.41 17.96 13.70
C MET A 157 3.15 17.25 14.84
N TYR A 158 2.98 15.93 15.02
CA TYR A 158 3.71 15.19 16.07
C TYR A 158 5.23 15.24 15.88
N ARG A 159 5.69 15.28 14.64
CA ARG A 159 7.12 15.47 14.33
C ARG A 159 7.61 16.84 14.78
N THR A 160 6.85 17.90 14.46
CA THR A 160 7.28 19.29 14.68
C THR A 160 7.14 19.70 16.15
N GLU A 161 5.97 19.41 16.76
CA GLU A 161 5.65 19.88 18.12
C GLU A 161 6.27 19.01 19.22
N TYR A 162 6.39 17.69 18.96
CA TYR A 162 6.85 16.75 20.00
C TYR A 162 8.19 16.09 19.67
N GLY A 163 8.83 16.43 18.55
CA GLY A 163 10.10 15.84 18.16
C GLY A 163 10.03 14.35 17.85
N LEU A 164 8.81 13.79 17.62
CA LEU A 164 8.66 12.39 17.30
C LEU A 164 9.32 12.10 15.95
N SER A 165 10.13 11.04 15.85
CA SER A 165 10.69 10.60 14.57
C SER A 165 9.60 9.95 13.71
N ALA A 166 8.66 10.78 13.24
CA ALA A 166 7.54 10.39 12.41
C ALA A 166 7.70 10.90 10.98
N SER A 167 7.38 10.07 10.01
CA SER A 167 7.39 10.42 8.59
C SER A 167 6.28 9.73 7.84
N THR A 168 5.81 10.37 6.78
CA THR A 168 4.84 9.82 5.84
C THR A 168 5.53 9.31 4.60
N VAL A 169 5.16 8.13 4.13
CA VAL A 169 5.56 7.59 2.82
C VAL A 169 4.31 7.43 1.94
N ARG A 170 4.23 8.23 0.89
CA ARG A 170 3.16 8.14 -0.11
C ARG A 170 3.50 7.06 -1.13
N ILE A 171 2.58 6.12 -1.31
CA ILE A 171 2.67 5.05 -2.31
C ILE A 171 1.61 5.24 -3.39
N SER A 172 1.76 4.59 -4.54
CA SER A 172 0.78 4.68 -5.63
C SER A 172 0.59 3.31 -6.28
N TRP A 173 -0.67 2.98 -6.60
CA TRP A 173 -1.09 1.82 -7.40
C TRP A 173 -0.27 0.55 -7.15
N VAL A 174 -0.22 0.12 -5.89
CA VAL A 174 0.49 -1.11 -5.51
C VAL A 174 -0.26 -2.32 -6.07
N PHE A 175 0.46 -3.19 -6.78
CA PHE A 175 -0.04 -4.43 -7.35
C PHE A 175 0.82 -5.63 -6.92
N GLY A 176 0.25 -6.80 -6.98
CA GLY A 176 0.93 -8.05 -6.62
C GLY A 176 0.15 -8.89 -5.63
N PRO A 177 0.74 -10.01 -5.19
CA PRO A 177 0.12 -10.91 -4.20
C PRO A 177 -0.26 -10.19 -2.89
N PRO A 178 -1.28 -10.65 -2.16
CA PRO A 178 -2.19 -11.75 -2.50
C PRO A 178 -3.47 -11.28 -3.23
N ILE A 179 -3.48 -10.10 -3.84
CA ILE A 179 -4.68 -9.56 -4.49
C ILE A 179 -5.04 -10.39 -5.71
N ILE A 180 -6.29 -10.86 -5.75
CA ILE A 180 -6.91 -11.49 -6.92
C ILE A 180 -8.23 -10.78 -7.16
N SER A 181 -8.33 -10.01 -8.23
CA SER A 181 -9.49 -9.16 -8.46
C SER A 181 -9.56 -8.65 -9.89
N ASP A 182 -10.77 -8.59 -10.43
CA ASP A 182 -11.11 -7.90 -11.68
C ASP A 182 -11.75 -6.52 -11.45
N GLN A 183 -11.87 -6.10 -10.19
CA GLN A 183 -12.54 -4.85 -9.83
C GLN A 183 -11.72 -3.62 -10.23
N PRO A 184 -12.36 -2.57 -10.81
CA PRO A 184 -11.65 -1.37 -11.29
C PRO A 184 -10.80 -0.65 -10.23
N MET A 185 -11.23 -0.68 -8.95
CA MET A 185 -10.48 -0.03 -7.87
C MET A 185 -9.13 -0.71 -7.56
N ARG A 186 -8.89 -1.90 -8.08
CA ARG A 186 -7.62 -2.62 -7.94
C ARG A 186 -6.68 -2.39 -9.12
N GLY A 187 -7.18 -1.75 -10.19
CA GLY A 187 -6.42 -1.38 -11.38
C GLY A 187 -6.30 -2.48 -12.44
N PRO A 188 -5.67 -2.15 -13.57
CA PRO A 188 -5.64 -3.02 -14.73
C PRO A 188 -4.83 -4.30 -14.52
N ILE A 189 -3.70 -4.25 -13.80
CA ILE A 189 -2.78 -5.39 -13.71
C ILE A 189 -3.41 -6.63 -13.07
N PRO A 190 -4.04 -6.57 -11.87
CA PRO A 190 -4.72 -7.72 -11.30
C PRO A 190 -5.83 -8.26 -12.19
N SER A 191 -6.64 -7.35 -12.77
CA SER A 191 -7.76 -7.70 -13.65
C SER A 191 -7.28 -8.41 -14.92
N TYR A 192 -6.25 -7.88 -15.57
CA TYR A 192 -5.74 -8.48 -16.81
C TYR A 192 -5.07 -9.84 -16.54
N LEU A 193 -4.28 -9.97 -15.46
CA LEU A 193 -3.67 -11.24 -15.10
C LEU A 193 -4.71 -12.31 -14.77
N LEU A 194 -5.71 -11.96 -13.94
CA LEU A 194 -6.76 -12.91 -13.56
C LEU A 194 -7.48 -13.45 -14.81
N ARG A 195 -7.98 -12.55 -15.65
CA ARG A 195 -8.72 -12.93 -16.87
C ARG A 195 -7.84 -13.67 -17.88
N ALA A 196 -6.57 -13.25 -18.04
CA ALA A 196 -5.63 -13.93 -18.93
C ALA A 196 -5.34 -15.36 -18.48
N LEU A 197 -5.13 -15.59 -17.18
CA LEU A 197 -4.91 -16.95 -16.64
C LEU A 197 -6.15 -17.83 -16.71
N GLN A 198 -7.33 -17.25 -16.70
CA GLN A 198 -8.61 -17.93 -16.92
C GLN A 198 -8.93 -18.14 -18.42
N SER A 199 -8.05 -17.72 -19.32
CA SER A 199 -8.26 -17.75 -20.79
C SER A 199 -9.48 -16.92 -21.25
N ILE A 200 -9.85 -15.89 -20.49
CA ILE A 200 -10.91 -14.96 -20.84
C ILE A 200 -10.35 -13.83 -21.70
N ALA A 201 -10.90 -13.69 -22.92
CA ALA A 201 -10.52 -12.59 -23.80
C ALA A 201 -10.97 -11.23 -23.23
N ILE A 202 -10.06 -10.26 -23.23
CA ILE A 202 -10.28 -8.90 -22.73
C ILE A 202 -10.46 -7.99 -23.94
N ARG A 203 -11.66 -7.36 -24.05
CA ARG A 203 -12.00 -6.38 -25.08
C ARG A 203 -12.69 -5.20 -24.41
N GLU A 204 -11.93 -4.17 -24.10
CA GLU A 204 -12.45 -3.03 -23.31
C GLU A 204 -11.69 -1.73 -23.60
N GLY A 205 -12.20 -0.61 -23.06
CA GLY A 205 -11.52 0.69 -23.09
C GLY A 205 -10.38 0.79 -22.07
N GLY A 206 -9.86 1.99 -21.93
CA GLY A 206 -8.96 2.34 -20.84
C GLY A 206 -7.48 2.21 -21.13
N ALA A 207 -7.06 2.01 -22.40
CA ALA A 207 -5.65 1.88 -22.76
C ALA A 207 -4.78 3.07 -22.33
N GLU A 208 -5.37 4.27 -22.26
CA GLU A 208 -4.69 5.54 -21.96
C GLU A 208 -4.62 5.83 -20.45
N PHE A 209 -5.32 5.07 -19.62
CA PHE A 209 -5.16 5.19 -18.17
C PHE A 209 -3.70 4.99 -17.81
N ALA A 210 -3.11 5.95 -17.10
CA ALA A 210 -1.71 5.91 -16.72
C ALA A 210 -1.55 6.11 -15.20
N ALA A 211 -0.68 5.31 -14.59
CA ALA A 211 -0.43 5.36 -13.16
C ALA A 211 1.00 4.92 -12.80
N SER A 212 1.46 5.37 -11.65
CA SER A 212 2.73 4.94 -11.06
C SER A 212 2.52 3.57 -10.39
N PHE A 213 2.56 2.50 -11.17
CA PHE A 213 2.42 1.14 -10.66
C PHE A 213 3.65 0.72 -9.90
N THR A 214 3.46 0.22 -8.68
CA THR A 214 4.54 -0.25 -7.81
C THR A 214 4.28 -1.70 -7.41
N TYR A 215 5.24 -2.58 -7.62
CA TYR A 215 5.11 -3.97 -7.18
C TYR A 215 5.12 -4.05 -5.65
N VAL A 216 4.29 -4.91 -5.07
CA VAL A 216 4.07 -4.95 -3.61
C VAL A 216 5.35 -5.22 -2.83
N ALA A 217 6.25 -6.05 -3.37
CA ALA A 217 7.52 -6.32 -2.72
C ALA A 217 8.43 -5.07 -2.66
N ASP A 218 8.40 -4.23 -3.70
CA ASP A 218 9.14 -2.97 -3.69
C ASP A 218 8.50 -1.95 -2.75
N ALA A 219 7.16 -1.90 -2.71
CA ALA A 219 6.48 -1.04 -1.74
C ALA A 219 6.86 -1.41 -0.30
N ALA A 220 6.80 -2.69 0.05
CA ALA A 220 7.18 -3.18 1.38
C ALA A 220 8.67 -2.95 1.68
N GLY A 221 9.56 -3.20 0.70
CA GLY A 221 10.99 -2.99 0.85
C GLY A 221 11.34 -1.53 1.17
N GLY A 222 10.73 -0.57 0.46
CA GLY A 222 10.94 0.86 0.71
C GLY A 222 10.37 1.31 2.06
N LEU A 223 9.24 0.77 2.48
CA LEU A 223 8.65 1.06 3.79
C LEU A 223 9.50 0.50 4.94
N LEU A 224 10.05 -0.70 4.79
CA LEU A 224 11.00 -1.26 5.74
C LEU A 224 12.30 -0.46 5.79
N ALA A 225 12.81 -0.01 4.63
CA ALA A 225 13.98 0.86 4.58
C ALA A 225 13.73 2.18 5.33
N ALA A 226 12.55 2.79 5.17
CA ALA A 226 12.17 3.98 5.94
C ALA A 226 12.09 3.69 7.45
N ALA A 227 11.51 2.56 7.86
CA ALA A 227 11.37 2.21 9.27
C ALA A 227 12.74 1.90 9.94
N THR A 228 13.71 1.41 9.18
CA THR A 228 15.03 0.99 9.68
C THR A 228 16.14 2.00 9.44
N ALA A 229 15.91 3.03 8.64
CA ALA A 229 16.90 4.08 8.37
C ALA A 229 17.44 4.71 9.67
N PRO A 230 18.72 5.00 9.75
CA PRO A 230 19.29 5.72 10.90
C PRO A 230 18.58 7.06 11.13
N GLU A 231 18.30 7.78 10.05
CA GLU A 231 17.62 9.06 10.06
C GLU A 231 16.66 9.19 8.86
N LEU A 232 15.54 9.87 9.06
CA LEU A 232 14.68 10.39 8.00
C LEU A 232 14.61 11.91 8.14
N ARG A 233 15.27 12.63 7.24
CA ARG A 233 15.42 14.08 7.31
C ARG A 233 14.14 14.84 7.00
N HIS A 234 13.22 14.23 6.24
CA HIS A 234 12.00 14.88 5.75
C HIS A 234 10.75 14.33 6.41
N PRO A 235 9.69 15.13 6.56
CA PRO A 235 8.40 14.66 7.06
C PRO A 235 7.65 13.79 6.03
N ILE A 236 7.91 14.01 4.73
CA ILE A 236 7.19 13.36 3.62
C ILE A 236 8.19 12.80 2.62
N TYR A 237 7.90 11.56 2.20
CA TYR A 237 8.61 10.82 1.17
C TYR A 237 7.63 10.25 0.16
N HIS A 238 8.08 10.12 -1.07
CA HIS A 238 7.38 9.34 -2.08
C HIS A 238 8.11 8.01 -2.32
N LEU A 239 7.34 6.96 -2.53
CA LEU A 239 7.84 5.67 -3.00
C LEU A 239 7.26 5.43 -4.38
N GLY A 240 8.04 5.71 -5.40
CA GLY A 240 7.68 5.60 -6.80
C GLY A 240 8.91 5.58 -7.71
N HIS A 241 8.68 5.23 -8.97
CA HIS A 241 9.73 5.18 -9.99
C HIS A 241 9.92 6.51 -10.73
N GLY A 242 9.11 7.54 -10.42
CA GLY A 242 9.11 8.81 -11.15
C GLY A 242 8.50 8.74 -12.55
N VAL A 243 7.86 7.63 -12.90
CA VAL A 243 7.20 7.41 -14.20
C VAL A 243 5.81 6.82 -14.01
N ASN A 244 4.91 7.16 -14.92
CA ASN A 244 3.62 6.49 -15.08
C ASN A 244 3.69 5.48 -16.22
N PHE A 245 3.03 4.34 -16.06
CA PHE A 245 2.83 3.36 -17.11
C PHE A 245 1.36 3.32 -17.51
N THR A 246 1.07 3.22 -18.80
CA THR A 246 -0.30 3.10 -19.28
C THR A 246 -0.87 1.70 -19.05
N ALA A 247 -2.21 1.58 -19.05
CA ALA A 247 -2.88 0.29 -19.04
C ALA A 247 -2.54 -0.53 -20.30
N GLY A 248 -2.25 0.14 -21.42
CA GLY A 248 -1.73 -0.50 -22.62
C GLY A 248 -0.36 -1.16 -22.41
N GLN A 249 0.55 -0.49 -21.69
CA GLN A 249 1.85 -1.06 -21.29
C GLN A 249 1.69 -2.21 -20.29
N ALA A 250 0.77 -2.07 -19.32
CA ALA A 250 0.42 -3.15 -18.40
C ALA A 250 -0.12 -4.38 -19.15
N ALA A 251 -1.00 -4.19 -20.14
CA ALA A 251 -1.49 -5.26 -21.00
C ALA A 251 -0.37 -5.93 -21.79
N ALA A 252 0.59 -5.17 -22.30
CA ALA A 252 1.76 -5.74 -23.00
C ALA A 252 2.61 -6.61 -22.05
N ALA A 253 2.84 -6.15 -20.81
CA ALA A 253 3.54 -6.92 -19.79
C ALA A 253 2.80 -8.22 -19.44
N VAL A 254 1.45 -8.16 -19.33
CA VAL A 254 0.62 -9.35 -19.08
C VAL A 254 0.69 -10.33 -20.27
N ARG A 255 0.60 -9.88 -21.53
CA ARG A 255 0.77 -10.77 -22.70
C ARG A 255 2.14 -11.45 -22.72
N SER A 256 3.19 -10.74 -22.31
CA SER A 256 4.54 -11.33 -22.17
C SER A 256 4.61 -12.40 -21.07
N ALA A 257 3.93 -12.16 -19.95
CA ALA A 257 3.93 -13.09 -18.81
C ALA A 257 2.97 -14.29 -19.00
N VAL A 258 1.90 -14.12 -19.80
CA VAL A 258 0.89 -15.14 -20.08
C VAL A 258 0.76 -15.30 -21.61
N PRO A 259 1.60 -16.14 -22.22
CA PRO A 259 1.53 -16.39 -23.67
C PRO A 259 0.14 -16.90 -24.08
N GLY A 260 -0.41 -16.33 -25.17
CA GLY A 260 -1.75 -16.64 -25.64
C GLY A 260 -2.87 -15.78 -25.04
N ALA A 261 -2.57 -14.88 -24.10
CA ALA A 261 -3.55 -13.93 -23.59
C ALA A 261 -4.05 -12.99 -24.69
N VAL A 262 -5.38 -12.93 -24.87
CA VAL A 262 -6.04 -12.04 -25.82
C VAL A 262 -6.46 -10.77 -25.07
N ILE A 263 -5.75 -9.67 -25.30
CA ILE A 263 -6.03 -8.36 -24.66
C ILE A 263 -6.04 -7.30 -25.77
N GLU A 264 -7.24 -6.87 -26.13
CA GLU A 264 -7.52 -5.85 -27.14
C GLU A 264 -8.11 -4.62 -26.42
N LEU A 265 -7.34 -3.55 -26.32
CA LEU A 265 -7.77 -2.34 -25.63
C LEU A 265 -8.06 -1.22 -26.64
N THR A 266 -9.13 -0.47 -26.37
CA THR A 266 -9.42 0.79 -27.06
C THR A 266 -9.03 1.99 -26.20
N GLY A 267 -9.04 3.19 -26.75
CA GLY A 267 -8.65 4.42 -26.08
C GLY A 267 -9.48 4.77 -24.84
N GLY A 268 -9.14 5.90 -24.23
CA GLY A 268 -9.78 6.38 -23.01
C GLY A 268 -9.17 5.87 -21.70
N THR A 269 -9.81 6.19 -20.58
CA THR A 269 -9.29 5.92 -19.24
C THR A 269 -10.21 5.09 -18.36
N GLU A 270 -11.48 4.92 -18.76
CA GLU A 270 -12.44 4.05 -18.09
C GLU A 270 -12.18 2.56 -18.43
N PRO A 271 -12.38 1.64 -17.46
CA PRO A 271 -13.08 1.83 -16.18
C PRO A 271 -12.17 2.27 -15.02
N TRP A 272 -10.88 2.51 -15.24
CA TRP A 272 -9.88 2.66 -14.17
C TRP A 272 -9.98 3.99 -13.43
N THR A 273 -10.61 5.01 -14.04
CA THR A 273 -10.84 6.34 -13.41
C THR A 273 -12.11 6.44 -12.58
N ARG A 274 -12.89 5.37 -12.46
CA ARG A 274 -14.16 5.36 -11.72
C ARG A 274 -14.07 5.85 -10.26
N TYR A 275 -12.95 5.59 -9.60
CA TYR A 275 -12.72 5.91 -8.19
C TYR A 275 -11.47 6.75 -7.95
N THR A 276 -10.84 7.24 -9.00
CA THR A 276 -9.61 8.02 -8.93
C THR A 276 -9.47 9.00 -10.08
N SER A 277 -8.60 9.98 -9.91
CA SER A 277 -8.19 10.92 -10.97
C SER A 277 -6.81 10.55 -11.48
N LEU A 278 -6.53 10.87 -12.75
CA LEU A 278 -5.17 10.84 -13.29
C LEU A 278 -4.30 11.88 -12.57
N ARG A 279 -3.02 11.57 -12.46
CA ARG A 279 -2.01 12.45 -11.85
C ARG A 279 -0.62 12.11 -12.34
N GLY A 280 0.33 13.00 -12.14
CA GLY A 280 1.74 12.76 -12.41
C GLY A 280 2.30 11.62 -11.55
N PRO A 281 3.42 11.01 -11.97
CA PRO A 281 4.09 9.98 -11.20
C PRO A 281 4.69 10.56 -9.92
N LEU A 282 4.78 9.74 -8.86
CA LEU A 282 5.49 10.12 -7.64
C LEU A 282 7.00 10.03 -7.86
N ALA A 283 7.73 11.11 -7.59
CA ALA A 283 9.19 11.08 -7.51
C ALA A 283 9.61 10.27 -6.26
N GLY A 284 10.73 9.58 -6.32
CA GLY A 284 11.21 8.75 -5.21
C GLY A 284 12.60 9.14 -4.68
N ASP A 285 13.09 10.31 -5.06
CA ASP A 285 14.50 10.69 -4.83
C ASP A 285 14.84 10.93 -3.36
N ARG A 286 13.92 11.50 -2.58
CA ARG A 286 14.13 11.71 -1.14
C ARG A 286 14.29 10.40 -0.38
N LEU A 287 13.40 9.45 -0.64
CA LEU A 287 13.48 8.15 0.03
C LEU A 287 14.79 7.44 -0.30
N ARG A 288 15.19 7.48 -1.58
CA ARG A 288 16.45 6.92 -2.03
C ARG A 288 17.65 7.60 -1.35
N ALA A 289 17.64 8.91 -1.26
CA ALA A 289 18.74 9.70 -0.66
C ALA A 289 18.92 9.39 0.83
N ASP A 290 17.85 9.21 1.59
CA ASP A 290 17.91 8.98 3.04
C ASP A 290 18.07 7.50 3.42
N THR A 291 17.63 6.58 2.57
CA THR A 291 17.60 5.15 2.91
C THR A 291 18.50 4.29 2.04
N GLY A 292 18.98 4.78 0.91
CA GLY A 292 19.66 3.99 -0.12
C GLY A 292 18.73 3.03 -0.88
N TYR A 293 17.44 3.01 -0.55
CA TYR A 293 16.50 2.07 -1.17
C TYR A 293 16.14 2.46 -2.60
N ASN A 294 16.23 1.48 -3.49
CA ASN A 294 15.73 1.56 -4.87
C ASN A 294 14.76 0.40 -5.13
N PRO A 295 13.62 0.65 -5.78
CA PRO A 295 12.78 -0.41 -6.30
C PRO A 295 13.58 -1.32 -7.24
N THR A 296 13.34 -2.63 -7.14
CA THR A 296 14.11 -3.65 -7.88
C THR A 296 13.38 -4.24 -9.08
N HIS A 297 12.05 -4.05 -9.15
CA HIS A 297 11.24 -4.61 -10.21
C HIS A 297 10.85 -3.54 -11.24
N THR A 298 11.11 -3.82 -12.52
CA THR A 298 10.42 -3.12 -13.62
C THR A 298 8.94 -3.54 -13.64
N LEU A 299 8.11 -2.85 -14.43
CA LEU A 299 6.72 -3.25 -14.61
C LEU A 299 6.60 -4.72 -15.07
N GLU A 300 7.38 -5.10 -16.06
CA GLU A 300 7.38 -6.45 -16.63
C GLU A 300 7.85 -7.51 -15.63
N ALA A 301 8.89 -7.20 -14.84
CA ALA A 301 9.38 -8.11 -13.81
C ALA A 301 8.35 -8.33 -12.70
N GLY A 302 7.72 -7.25 -12.22
CA GLY A 302 6.66 -7.33 -11.22
C GLY A 302 5.43 -8.08 -11.72
N VAL A 303 4.99 -7.82 -12.96
CA VAL A 303 3.87 -8.53 -13.58
C VAL A 303 4.18 -10.03 -13.74
N ARG A 304 5.40 -10.37 -14.16
CA ARG A 304 5.84 -11.76 -14.27
C ARG A 304 5.85 -12.47 -12.91
N ALA A 305 6.47 -11.86 -11.92
CA ALA A 305 6.49 -12.41 -10.56
C ALA A 305 5.08 -12.64 -10.00
N TYR A 306 4.16 -11.73 -10.30
CA TYR A 306 2.77 -11.86 -9.89
C TYR A 306 2.05 -12.99 -10.65
N ALA A 307 2.25 -13.11 -11.96
CA ALA A 307 1.70 -14.21 -12.76
C ALA A 307 2.20 -15.58 -12.25
N ASP A 308 3.49 -15.67 -11.91
CA ASP A 308 4.09 -16.89 -11.38
C ASP A 308 3.52 -17.27 -10.01
N TRP A 309 3.32 -16.27 -9.15
CA TRP A 309 2.64 -16.49 -7.87
C TRP A 309 1.19 -16.97 -8.06
N MET A 310 0.42 -16.36 -8.97
CA MET A 310 -0.95 -16.82 -9.26
C MET A 310 -0.98 -18.24 -9.80
N ARG A 311 -0.02 -18.64 -10.63
CA ARG A 311 0.09 -20.03 -11.13
C ARG A 311 0.41 -21.02 -10.02
N ALA A 312 1.18 -20.59 -9.02
CA ALA A 312 1.50 -21.42 -7.86
C ALA A 312 0.34 -21.56 -6.87
N HIS A 313 -0.71 -20.71 -6.99
CA HIS A 313 -1.87 -20.71 -6.11
C HIS A 313 -3.18 -20.75 -6.91
N PRO A 314 -3.40 -21.78 -7.74
CA PRO A 314 -4.58 -21.87 -8.61
C PRO A 314 -5.88 -21.96 -7.83
N GLU A 315 -5.85 -22.51 -6.62
CA GLU A 315 -6.99 -22.63 -5.71
C GLU A 315 -7.64 -21.30 -5.34
N LEU A 316 -6.88 -20.20 -5.42
CA LEU A 316 -7.37 -18.88 -5.05
C LEU A 316 -8.18 -18.19 -6.17
N TRP A 317 -8.09 -18.67 -7.43
CA TRP A 317 -8.70 -17.98 -8.57
C TRP A 317 -9.39 -18.89 -9.59
N ARG A 318 -9.23 -20.20 -9.51
CA ARG A 318 -10.03 -21.14 -10.32
C ARG A 318 -11.37 -21.38 -9.63
N ALA A 319 -12.46 -20.99 -10.27
CA ALA A 319 -13.79 -21.33 -9.78
C ALA A 319 -14.01 -22.84 -9.94
N GLY A 320 -14.26 -23.57 -8.85
CA GLY A 320 -14.82 -24.91 -8.91
C GLY A 320 -14.03 -26.05 -8.28
N GLU A 321 -12.83 -25.83 -7.71
CA GLU A 321 -12.14 -26.84 -6.91
C GLU A 321 -12.13 -26.44 -5.43
N THR A 322 -13.31 -26.49 -4.77
CA THR A 322 -13.36 -26.58 -3.31
C THR A 322 -12.90 -28.01 -2.96
N PRO A 323 -11.83 -28.19 -2.19
CA PRO A 323 -11.55 -29.52 -1.61
C PRO A 323 -12.73 -29.89 -0.71
N GLY A 324 -13.38 -31.03 -1.02
CA GLY A 324 -14.46 -31.60 -0.22
C GLY A 324 -13.97 -32.05 1.15
#